data_a591fb97d9f524a8656110b2a99d7fbd
#
_entry.id   a591fb97d9f524a8656110b2a99d7fbd
#
_cell.length_a   1.000
_cell.length_b   1.000
_cell.length_c   1.000
_cell.angle_alpha   90.00
_cell.angle_beta   90.00
_cell.angle_gamma   90.00
#
_symmetry.space_group_name_H-M   'P 1'
#
loop_
_entity.id
_entity.type
_entity.pdbx_description
1 polymer ?
#
loop_
_entity_poly.entity_id
_entity_poly.type
_entity_poly.pdbx_seq_one_letter_code
_entity_poly.pdbx_strand_id
1 'polypeptide(L)'
;SFLTCLVLTLTAVFCAVAEEKTYTVGIGQFAEHGSLDNCRTGFLEGLAEAGIEEGKNLTVIYQNAQADMGITQQIAAQFAAKPVDLMVGIATPMAQACYNAAAGAIPTIYTAVSDPVAAGFADAEGKAAGNATGTSDALPVAAQLEMIRALMPDAKAIGILYTTSEVNSLSTIETYKSLAPEYGFEIVESGISTSADIPLALDALLSKVDCMTNLTDNTVVSALALVLDKANAAGKPVFGSEIEQVKLGCVAAEGLDYLALGRQTGLMAAKVLKGEAKASDMTYEVISDPSLYINSEALARFGITLSDELAARAIEAE
;
A
#
# COMPACT_ATOMS: atom_id res chain seq x y z
N SER A 1 -74.65 4.77 -45.64
CA SER A 1 -74.20 4.37 -44.24
C SER A 1 -72.77 3.90 -44.33
N PHE A 2 -71.82 4.79 -44.12
CA PHE A 2 -70.39 4.47 -44.05
C PHE A 2 -70.02 4.29 -42.60
N LEU A 3 -69.55 3.09 -42.18
CA LEU A 3 -69.07 2.76 -40.89
C LEU A 3 -67.57 2.87 -40.95
N THR A 4 -67.00 3.93 -40.36
CA THR A 4 -65.56 4.16 -40.29
C THR A 4 -65.05 3.43 -39.03
N CYS A 5 -64.30 2.33 -39.23
CA CYS A 5 -63.62 1.62 -38.17
C CYS A 5 -62.29 2.34 -37.78
N LEU A 6 -62.25 2.98 -36.63
CA LEU A 6 -61.04 3.59 -36.06
C LEU A 6 -60.23 2.52 -35.35
N VAL A 7 -59.12 2.10 -35.98
CA VAL A 7 -58.12 1.17 -35.33
C VAL A 7 -57.18 2.00 -34.49
N LEU A 8 -57.34 1.96 -33.17
CA LEU A 8 -56.36 2.50 -32.23
C LEU A 8 -55.18 1.52 -32.13
N THR A 9 -54.05 1.83 -32.73
CA THR A 9 -52.79 1.13 -32.49
C THR A 9 -52.17 1.62 -31.19
N LEU A 10 -52.24 0.80 -30.15
CA LEU A 10 -51.58 1.00 -28.88
C LEU A 10 -50.10 0.64 -29.05
N THR A 11 -49.21 1.63 -29.26
CA THR A 11 -47.78 1.45 -29.24
C THR A 11 -47.32 1.31 -27.77
N ALA A 12 -47.09 0.08 -27.32
CA ALA A 12 -46.44 -0.20 -26.07
C ALA A 12 -44.94 0.21 -26.18
N VAL A 13 -44.58 1.31 -25.55
CA VAL A 13 -43.18 1.69 -25.37
C VAL A 13 -42.62 0.74 -24.31
N PHE A 14 -41.93 -0.31 -24.73
CA PHE A 14 -41.07 -1.10 -23.86
C PHE A 14 -39.87 -0.21 -23.49
N CYS A 15 -39.91 0.43 -22.35
CA CYS A 15 -38.69 0.88 -21.68
C CYS A 15 -37.90 -0.38 -21.30
N ALA A 16 -36.89 -0.76 -22.09
CA ALA A 16 -35.90 -1.68 -21.69
C ALA A 16 -35.15 -1.01 -20.48
N VAL A 17 -35.47 -1.43 -19.28
CA VAL A 17 -34.63 -1.16 -18.10
C VAL A 17 -33.33 -1.88 -18.42
N ALA A 18 -32.29 -1.16 -18.75
CA ALA A 18 -30.97 -1.75 -18.89
C ALA A 18 -30.66 -2.43 -17.54
N GLU A 19 -30.44 -3.74 -17.55
CA GLU A 19 -30.04 -4.50 -16.38
C GLU A 19 -28.75 -3.88 -15.86
N GLU A 20 -28.78 -3.35 -14.64
CA GLU A 20 -27.63 -2.68 -14.03
C GLU A 20 -26.53 -3.73 -13.87
N LYS A 21 -25.37 -3.49 -14.50
CA LYS A 21 -24.27 -4.44 -14.48
C LYS A 21 -23.76 -4.59 -13.05
N THR A 22 -23.75 -5.82 -12.54
CA THR A 22 -23.23 -6.16 -11.22
C THR A 22 -21.82 -6.70 -11.32
N TYR A 23 -21.02 -6.46 -10.29
CA TYR A 23 -19.62 -6.84 -10.22
C TYR A 23 -19.34 -7.64 -8.96
N THR A 24 -18.42 -8.61 -9.05
CA THR A 24 -17.89 -9.35 -7.92
C THR A 24 -16.37 -9.16 -7.85
N VAL A 25 -15.87 -8.63 -6.74
CA VAL A 25 -14.45 -8.32 -6.55
C VAL A 25 -13.91 -9.11 -5.36
N GLY A 26 -12.85 -9.88 -5.60
CA GLY A 26 -12.08 -10.54 -4.54
C GLY A 26 -10.98 -9.59 -4.05
N ILE A 27 -11.05 -9.18 -2.78
CA ILE A 27 -10.05 -8.32 -2.13
C ILE A 27 -9.25 -9.12 -1.13
N GLY A 28 -7.98 -9.39 -1.43
CA GLY A 28 -7.02 -9.96 -0.51
C GLY A 28 -6.14 -8.88 0.10
N GLN A 29 -5.98 -8.89 1.41
CA GLN A 29 -5.07 -8.02 2.16
C GLN A 29 -4.02 -8.88 2.85
N PHE A 30 -2.74 -8.51 2.74
CA PHE A 30 -1.66 -9.34 3.28
C PHE A 30 -1.61 -9.34 4.81
N ALA A 31 -1.68 -8.16 5.41
CA ALA A 31 -1.55 -7.98 6.85
C ALA A 31 -2.61 -7.00 7.39
N GLU A 32 -2.78 -6.97 8.70
CA GLU A 32 -3.70 -6.05 9.37
C GLU A 32 -2.89 -4.92 10.03
N HIS A 33 -2.95 -3.74 9.46
CA HIS A 33 -2.43 -2.49 10.01
C HIS A 33 -3.04 -1.28 9.28
N GLY A 34 -2.98 -0.10 9.91
CA GLY A 34 -3.69 1.10 9.49
C GLY A 34 -3.49 1.49 8.02
N SER A 35 -2.27 1.41 7.50
CA SER A 35 -1.98 1.78 6.12
C SER A 35 -2.73 0.90 5.11
N LEU A 36 -2.71 -0.43 5.29
CA LEU A 36 -3.43 -1.34 4.39
C LEU A 36 -4.95 -1.26 4.57
N ASP A 37 -5.44 -0.99 5.78
CA ASP A 37 -6.86 -0.76 6.04
C ASP A 37 -7.33 0.53 5.36
N ASN A 38 -6.52 1.59 5.39
CA ASN A 38 -6.76 2.83 4.65
C ASN A 38 -6.74 2.60 3.13
N CYS A 39 -5.80 1.80 2.60
CA CYS A 39 -5.82 1.39 1.19
C CYS A 39 -7.13 0.72 0.80
N ARG A 40 -7.61 -0.23 1.61
CA ARG A 40 -8.90 -0.91 1.34
C ARG A 40 -10.07 0.06 1.39
N THR A 41 -10.12 0.91 2.40
CA THR A 41 -11.17 1.93 2.54
C THR A 41 -11.18 2.85 1.33
N GLY A 42 -10.04 3.45 1.00
CA GLY A 42 -9.92 4.31 -0.18
C GLY A 42 -10.27 3.59 -1.48
N PHE A 43 -9.88 2.33 -1.65
CA PHE A 43 -10.23 1.53 -2.82
C PHE A 43 -11.75 1.44 -3.02
N LEU A 44 -12.49 1.16 -1.94
CA LEU A 44 -13.96 1.09 -1.99
C LEU A 44 -14.57 2.47 -2.24
N GLU A 45 -14.01 3.54 -1.67
CA GLU A 45 -14.42 4.92 -1.96
C GLU A 45 -14.21 5.29 -3.43
N GLY A 46 -13.07 4.92 -4.02
CA GLY A 46 -12.79 5.15 -5.44
C GLY A 46 -13.73 4.38 -6.38
N LEU A 47 -14.11 3.16 -6.02
CA LEU A 47 -15.14 2.41 -6.74
C LEU A 47 -16.50 3.09 -6.62
N ALA A 48 -16.88 3.54 -5.42
CA ALA A 48 -18.16 4.21 -5.16
C ALA A 48 -18.27 5.55 -5.93
N GLU A 49 -17.19 6.33 -5.97
CA GLU A 49 -17.10 7.56 -6.77
C GLU A 49 -17.34 7.28 -8.26
N ALA A 50 -16.86 6.14 -8.74
CA ALA A 50 -17.12 5.70 -10.11
C ALA A 50 -18.50 5.05 -10.30
N GLY A 51 -19.38 5.03 -9.29
CA GLY A 51 -20.72 4.45 -9.35
C GLY A 51 -20.76 2.94 -9.17
N ILE A 52 -19.73 2.33 -8.59
CA ILE A 52 -19.67 0.90 -8.26
C ILE A 52 -19.67 0.79 -6.73
N GLU A 53 -20.84 0.48 -6.15
CA GLU A 53 -21.08 0.56 -4.72
C GLU A 53 -21.47 -0.79 -4.11
N GLU A 54 -20.90 -1.12 -2.97
CA GLU A 54 -21.27 -2.32 -2.21
C GLU A 54 -22.74 -2.25 -1.76
N GLY A 55 -23.45 -3.37 -1.93
CA GLY A 55 -24.88 -3.45 -1.62
C GLY A 55 -25.81 -2.89 -2.73
N LYS A 56 -25.26 -2.27 -3.80
CA LYS A 56 -26.02 -1.89 -4.98
C LYS A 56 -25.67 -2.78 -6.17
N ASN A 57 -24.49 -2.58 -6.74
CA ASN A 57 -24.01 -3.28 -7.92
C ASN A 57 -22.62 -3.91 -7.72
N LEU A 58 -22.10 -3.95 -6.48
CA LEU A 58 -20.83 -4.55 -6.09
C LEU A 58 -21.02 -5.58 -4.99
N THR A 59 -20.45 -6.77 -5.20
CA THR A 59 -20.23 -7.79 -4.18
C THR A 59 -18.75 -7.86 -3.87
N VAL A 60 -18.36 -7.65 -2.61
CA VAL A 60 -16.99 -7.76 -2.13
C VAL A 60 -16.78 -9.08 -1.41
N ILE A 61 -15.74 -9.82 -1.80
CA ILE A 61 -15.25 -11.00 -1.10
C ILE A 61 -13.90 -10.62 -0.49
N TYR A 62 -13.92 -10.22 0.78
CA TYR A 62 -12.71 -9.78 1.49
C TYR A 62 -12.10 -10.89 2.33
N GLN A 63 -10.77 -11.02 2.30
CA GLN A 63 -9.98 -11.88 3.21
C GLN A 63 -8.64 -11.23 3.56
N ASN A 64 -8.16 -11.48 4.79
CA ASN A 64 -6.87 -11.02 5.30
C ASN A 64 -5.98 -12.22 5.61
N ALA A 65 -4.74 -12.18 5.17
CA ALA A 65 -3.78 -13.27 5.33
C ALA A 65 -3.01 -13.23 6.65
N GLN A 66 -3.16 -12.19 7.46
CA GLN A 66 -2.49 -12.03 8.77
C GLN A 66 -0.97 -12.18 8.68
N ALA A 67 -0.36 -11.64 7.62
CA ALA A 67 1.06 -11.75 7.28
C ALA A 67 1.57 -13.19 7.09
N ASP A 68 0.68 -14.16 6.81
CA ASP A 68 1.04 -15.55 6.55
C ASP A 68 1.05 -15.84 5.04
N MET A 69 2.21 -16.25 4.53
CA MET A 69 2.40 -16.55 3.11
C MET A 69 1.58 -17.76 2.63
N GLY A 70 1.35 -18.75 3.51
CA GLY A 70 0.54 -19.94 3.19
C GLY A 70 -0.93 -19.57 3.05
N ILE A 71 -1.44 -18.76 3.96
CA ILE A 71 -2.82 -18.22 3.92
C ILE A 71 -2.97 -17.31 2.70
N THR A 72 -1.97 -16.48 2.39
CA THR A 72 -1.95 -15.61 1.19
C THR A 72 -2.20 -16.41 -0.09
N GLN A 73 -1.49 -17.53 -0.28
CA GLN A 73 -1.67 -18.41 -1.44
C GLN A 73 -3.06 -19.07 -1.47
N GLN A 74 -3.58 -19.46 -0.30
CA GLN A 74 -4.92 -20.05 -0.19
C GLN A 74 -6.02 -19.05 -0.56
N ILE A 75 -5.91 -17.81 -0.10
CA ILE A 75 -6.85 -16.72 -0.42
C ILE A 75 -6.88 -16.48 -1.93
N ALA A 76 -5.72 -16.31 -2.54
CA ALA A 76 -5.61 -16.06 -3.97
C ALA A 76 -6.19 -17.23 -4.80
N ALA A 77 -5.91 -18.48 -4.42
CA ALA A 77 -6.47 -19.66 -5.08
C ALA A 77 -8.00 -19.74 -4.92
N GLN A 78 -8.55 -19.36 -3.75
CA GLN A 78 -9.99 -19.31 -3.53
C GLN A 78 -10.66 -18.27 -4.42
N PHE A 79 -10.05 -17.09 -4.62
CA PHE A 79 -10.60 -16.07 -5.54
C PHE A 79 -10.57 -16.57 -6.98
N ALA A 80 -9.47 -17.16 -7.43
CA ALA A 80 -9.35 -17.69 -8.78
C ALA A 80 -10.35 -18.83 -9.09
N ALA A 81 -10.79 -19.56 -8.07
CA ALA A 81 -11.79 -20.62 -8.20
C ALA A 81 -13.25 -20.12 -8.17
N LYS A 82 -13.47 -18.83 -7.90
CA LYS A 82 -14.81 -18.21 -7.85
C LYS A 82 -15.05 -17.35 -9.09
N PRO A 83 -16.32 -17.11 -9.46
CA PRO A 83 -16.65 -16.18 -10.54
C PRO A 83 -16.48 -14.73 -10.07
N VAL A 84 -15.23 -14.26 -9.92
CA VAL A 84 -14.92 -12.87 -9.66
C VAL A 84 -14.55 -12.15 -10.94
N ASP A 85 -14.97 -10.90 -11.09
CA ASP A 85 -14.65 -10.05 -12.24
C ASP A 85 -13.28 -9.41 -12.11
N LEU A 86 -12.77 -9.31 -10.88
CA LEU A 86 -11.51 -8.68 -10.56
C LEU A 86 -10.90 -9.27 -9.28
N MET A 87 -9.59 -9.46 -9.26
CA MET A 87 -8.84 -9.76 -8.05
C MET A 87 -8.04 -8.53 -7.63
N VAL A 88 -8.10 -8.19 -6.35
CA VAL A 88 -7.35 -7.07 -5.75
C VAL A 88 -6.37 -7.61 -4.73
N GLY A 89 -5.09 -7.27 -4.89
CA GLY A 89 -4.04 -7.57 -3.94
C GLY A 89 -3.57 -6.32 -3.22
N ILE A 90 -3.78 -6.25 -1.91
CA ILE A 90 -3.30 -5.16 -1.05
C ILE A 90 -2.00 -5.62 -0.39
N ALA A 91 -0.92 -4.91 -0.66
CA ALA A 91 0.49 -5.20 -0.40
C ALA A 91 1.12 -6.22 -1.37
N THR A 92 2.43 -6.10 -1.57
CA THR A 92 3.20 -6.87 -2.57
C THR A 92 3.01 -8.38 -2.50
N PRO A 93 3.07 -9.05 -1.32
CA PRO A 93 2.91 -10.50 -1.26
C PRO A 93 1.51 -10.98 -1.72
N MET A 94 0.46 -10.27 -1.32
CA MET A 94 -0.91 -10.60 -1.72
C MET A 94 -1.14 -10.32 -3.22
N ALA A 95 -0.61 -9.21 -3.72
CA ALA A 95 -0.69 -8.85 -5.13
C ALA A 95 -0.04 -9.92 -6.00
N GLN A 96 1.16 -10.40 -5.63
CA GLN A 96 1.85 -11.48 -6.34
C GLN A 96 1.06 -12.79 -6.32
N ALA A 97 0.49 -13.15 -5.18
CA ALA A 97 -0.35 -14.35 -5.07
C ALA A 97 -1.60 -14.26 -5.95
N CYS A 98 -2.30 -13.13 -5.94
CA CYS A 98 -3.46 -12.87 -6.80
C CYS A 98 -3.10 -12.94 -8.29
N TYR A 99 -2.03 -12.27 -8.70
CA TYR A 99 -1.55 -12.27 -10.08
C TYR A 99 -1.22 -13.68 -10.58
N ASN A 100 -0.47 -14.45 -9.77
CA ASN A 100 -0.10 -15.81 -10.10
C ASN A 100 -1.32 -16.74 -10.17
N ALA A 101 -2.24 -16.65 -9.22
CA ALA A 101 -3.45 -17.47 -9.19
C ALA A 101 -4.42 -17.12 -10.33
N ALA A 102 -4.53 -15.85 -10.70
CA ALA A 102 -5.33 -15.37 -11.83
C ALA A 102 -4.84 -15.92 -13.17
N ALA A 103 -3.54 -16.24 -13.30
CA ALA A 103 -2.90 -16.80 -14.50
C ALA A 103 -3.29 -16.06 -15.80
N GLY A 104 -3.46 -14.75 -15.72
CA GLY A 104 -3.87 -13.88 -16.83
C GLY A 104 -5.35 -13.95 -17.22
N ALA A 105 -6.12 -14.88 -16.65
CA ALA A 105 -7.56 -15.04 -16.97
C ALA A 105 -8.45 -13.98 -16.30
N ILE A 106 -8.11 -13.59 -15.05
CA ILE A 106 -8.82 -12.59 -14.27
C ILE A 106 -7.93 -11.35 -14.17
N PRO A 107 -8.45 -10.13 -14.46
CA PRO A 107 -7.66 -8.92 -14.23
C PRO A 107 -7.28 -8.79 -12.75
N THR A 108 -6.03 -8.40 -12.51
CA THR A 108 -5.51 -8.16 -11.14
C THR A 108 -5.21 -6.69 -10.97
N ILE A 109 -5.74 -6.11 -9.91
CA ILE A 109 -5.40 -4.74 -9.49
C ILE A 109 -4.63 -4.83 -8.18
N TYR A 110 -3.53 -4.08 -8.07
CA TYR A 110 -2.73 -4.03 -6.86
C TYR A 110 -2.67 -2.62 -6.28
N THR A 111 -2.49 -2.53 -4.97
CA THR A 111 -2.22 -1.28 -4.24
C THR A 111 -1.20 -1.54 -3.15
N ALA A 112 -0.48 -0.51 -2.72
CA ALA A 112 0.61 -0.63 -1.74
C ALA A 112 1.68 -1.65 -2.20
N VAL A 113 2.14 -1.49 -3.45
CA VAL A 113 3.26 -2.25 -4.03
C VAL A 113 4.41 -1.30 -4.27
N SER A 114 5.44 -1.37 -3.43
CA SER A 114 6.52 -0.36 -3.43
C SER A 114 7.35 -0.38 -4.71
N ASP A 115 7.56 -1.57 -5.29
CA ASP A 115 8.30 -1.73 -6.54
C ASP A 115 7.59 -2.72 -7.48
N PRO A 116 6.70 -2.21 -8.36
CA PRO A 116 5.99 -3.07 -9.32
C PRO A 116 6.91 -3.79 -10.32
N VAL A 117 8.10 -3.24 -10.61
CA VAL A 117 9.08 -3.87 -11.50
C VAL A 117 9.75 -5.06 -10.81
N ALA A 118 10.27 -4.87 -9.60
CA ALA A 118 10.85 -5.96 -8.81
C ALA A 118 9.81 -7.03 -8.45
N ALA A 119 8.55 -6.63 -8.26
CA ALA A 119 7.44 -7.55 -8.00
C ALA A 119 6.99 -8.35 -9.24
N GLY A 120 7.44 -7.97 -10.44
CA GLY A 120 7.12 -8.66 -11.70
C GLY A 120 5.80 -8.24 -12.35
N PHE A 121 5.24 -7.08 -11.98
CA PHE A 121 4.00 -6.54 -12.55
C PHE A 121 4.22 -5.61 -13.72
N ALA A 122 5.41 -5.04 -13.83
CA ALA A 122 5.76 -4.10 -14.89
C ALA A 122 7.18 -4.35 -15.39
N ASP A 123 7.46 -3.91 -16.62
CA ASP A 123 8.81 -3.81 -17.15
C ASP A 123 9.50 -2.51 -16.67
N ALA A 124 10.75 -2.32 -17.07
CA ALA A 124 11.56 -1.15 -16.67
C ALA A 124 10.98 0.18 -17.18
N GLU A 125 10.16 0.17 -18.20
CA GLU A 125 9.44 1.32 -18.77
C GLU A 125 8.09 1.57 -18.07
N GLY A 126 7.74 0.74 -17.07
CA GLY A 126 6.49 0.84 -16.30
C GLY A 126 5.27 0.23 -16.98
N LYS A 127 5.45 -0.46 -18.10
CA LYS A 127 4.34 -1.13 -18.81
C LYS A 127 3.97 -2.43 -18.11
N ALA A 128 2.67 -2.72 -18.05
CA ALA A 128 2.17 -3.96 -17.45
C ALA A 128 2.81 -5.22 -18.08
N ALA A 129 3.33 -6.10 -17.23
CA ALA A 129 3.94 -7.36 -17.66
C ALA A 129 2.92 -8.44 -18.03
N GLY A 130 1.63 -8.21 -17.74
CA GLY A 130 0.52 -9.12 -18.02
C GLY A 130 -0.82 -8.47 -17.73
N ASN A 131 -1.82 -9.24 -17.33
CA ASN A 131 -3.16 -8.72 -17.02
C ASN A 131 -3.25 -8.16 -15.58
N ALA A 132 -2.31 -7.24 -15.24
CA ALA A 132 -2.25 -6.61 -13.93
C ALA A 132 -1.82 -5.14 -14.04
N THR A 133 -2.39 -4.28 -13.22
CA THR A 133 -1.98 -2.88 -13.02
C THR A 133 -2.36 -2.43 -11.61
N GLY A 134 -2.00 -1.22 -11.20
CA GLY A 134 -2.34 -0.70 -9.89
C GLY A 134 -1.55 0.53 -9.51
N THR A 135 -1.34 0.71 -8.21
CA THR A 135 -0.61 1.84 -7.66
C THR A 135 0.62 1.42 -6.87
N SER A 136 1.67 2.23 -6.96
CA SER A 136 2.90 2.09 -6.22
C SER A 136 2.95 3.08 -5.06
N ASP A 137 3.41 2.59 -3.91
CA ASP A 137 3.76 3.35 -2.71
C ASP A 137 5.28 3.46 -2.54
N ALA A 138 6.01 3.59 -3.65
CA ALA A 138 7.47 3.75 -3.62
C ALA A 138 7.88 4.86 -2.64
N LEU A 139 8.74 4.53 -1.68
CA LEU A 139 9.16 5.47 -0.65
C LEU A 139 10.07 6.56 -1.22
N PRO A 140 9.90 7.82 -0.79
CA PRO A 140 10.77 8.93 -1.16
C PRO A 140 12.09 8.88 -0.36
N VAL A 141 12.92 7.85 -0.60
CA VAL A 141 14.11 7.54 0.20
C VAL A 141 15.08 8.71 0.33
N ALA A 142 15.28 9.49 -0.73
CA ALA A 142 16.14 10.67 -0.69
C ALA A 142 15.61 11.73 0.29
N ALA A 143 14.31 12.05 0.22
CA ALA A 143 13.68 13.00 1.15
C ALA A 143 13.69 12.48 2.59
N GLN A 144 13.49 11.18 2.78
CA GLN A 144 13.56 10.51 4.08
C GLN A 144 14.97 10.63 4.70
N LEU A 145 16.02 10.37 3.91
CA LEU A 145 17.40 10.51 4.37
C LEU A 145 17.77 11.96 4.68
N GLU A 146 17.31 12.91 3.86
CA GLU A 146 17.49 14.36 4.08
C GLU A 146 16.81 14.79 5.39
N MET A 147 15.57 14.39 5.62
CA MET A 147 14.84 14.65 6.86
C MET A 147 15.58 14.07 8.08
N ILE A 148 16.01 12.79 8.02
CA ILE A 148 16.76 12.17 9.12
C ILE A 148 18.05 12.94 9.40
N ARG A 149 18.80 13.36 8.36
CA ARG A 149 20.01 14.16 8.52
C ARG A 149 19.74 15.51 9.18
N ALA A 150 18.65 16.18 8.78
CA ALA A 150 18.27 17.46 9.39
C ALA A 150 17.88 17.33 10.86
N LEU A 151 17.20 16.24 11.23
CA LEU A 151 16.74 15.98 12.60
C LEU A 151 17.82 15.37 13.51
N MET A 152 18.79 14.64 12.93
CA MET A 152 19.87 13.96 13.64
C MET A 152 21.23 14.25 12.96
N PRO A 153 21.78 15.47 13.12
CA PRO A 153 22.97 15.90 12.38
C PRO A 153 24.23 15.09 12.69
N ASP A 154 24.31 14.47 13.89
CA ASP A 154 25.48 13.68 14.35
C ASP A 154 25.34 12.18 14.09
N ALA A 155 24.16 11.69 13.66
CA ALA A 155 23.93 10.28 13.41
C ALA A 155 24.77 9.78 12.22
N LYS A 156 25.26 8.53 12.32
CA LYS A 156 26.09 7.88 11.30
C LYS A 156 25.49 6.58 10.79
N ALA A 157 24.83 5.82 11.66
CA ALA A 157 24.30 4.51 11.33
C ALA A 157 22.77 4.49 11.48
N ILE A 158 22.07 4.12 10.40
CA ILE A 158 20.63 3.91 10.40
C ILE A 158 20.34 2.41 10.36
N GLY A 159 19.53 1.93 11.29
CA GLY A 159 19.07 0.55 11.35
C GLY A 159 17.82 0.31 10.52
N ILE A 160 17.78 -0.81 9.80
CA ILE A 160 16.60 -1.28 9.10
C ILE A 160 16.34 -2.73 9.51
N LEU A 161 15.16 -2.98 10.08
CA LEU A 161 14.63 -4.32 10.31
C LEU A 161 13.68 -4.67 9.16
N TYR A 162 13.80 -5.88 8.58
CA TYR A 162 12.99 -6.25 7.44
C TYR A 162 12.73 -7.75 7.36
N THR A 163 11.68 -8.13 6.65
CA THR A 163 11.30 -9.52 6.39
C THR A 163 11.93 -10.00 5.09
N THR A 164 12.70 -11.07 5.15
CA THR A 164 13.50 -11.57 4.01
C THR A 164 12.68 -12.12 2.85
N SER A 165 11.40 -12.42 3.06
CA SER A 165 10.46 -12.87 2.02
C SER A 165 9.65 -11.74 1.37
N GLU A 166 9.77 -10.50 1.85
CA GLU A 166 9.07 -9.34 1.29
C GLU A 166 9.94 -8.62 0.24
N VAL A 167 9.59 -8.78 -1.03
CA VAL A 167 10.32 -8.19 -2.18
C VAL A 167 10.35 -6.66 -2.12
N ASN A 168 9.25 -6.02 -1.67
CA ASN A 168 9.19 -4.58 -1.41
C ASN A 168 10.29 -4.10 -0.45
N SER A 169 10.53 -4.83 0.63
CA SER A 169 11.58 -4.49 1.60
C SER A 169 12.97 -4.63 1.01
N LEU A 170 13.24 -5.71 0.29
CA LEU A 170 14.53 -5.95 -0.36
C LEU A 170 14.87 -4.84 -1.37
N SER A 171 13.94 -4.49 -2.25
CA SER A 171 14.13 -3.42 -3.24
C SER A 171 14.36 -2.06 -2.59
N THR A 172 13.58 -1.72 -1.55
CA THR A 172 13.72 -0.46 -0.83
C THR A 172 15.04 -0.34 -0.09
N ILE A 173 15.52 -1.43 0.53
CA ILE A 173 16.83 -1.46 1.21
C ILE A 173 17.97 -1.16 0.24
N GLU A 174 17.96 -1.73 -0.96
CA GLU A 174 18.98 -1.44 -1.97
C GLU A 174 19.00 0.04 -2.35
N THR A 175 17.82 0.69 -2.41
CA THR A 175 17.72 2.12 -2.62
C THR A 175 18.33 2.91 -1.46
N TYR A 176 18.04 2.54 -0.20
CA TYR A 176 18.66 3.14 0.98
C TYR A 176 20.18 2.98 0.97
N LYS A 177 20.70 1.80 0.71
CA LYS A 177 22.15 1.54 0.64
C LYS A 177 22.84 2.36 -0.45
N SER A 178 22.17 2.55 -1.57
CA SER A 178 22.69 3.33 -2.69
C SER A 178 22.79 4.82 -2.36
N LEU A 179 21.77 5.38 -1.69
CA LEU A 179 21.68 6.82 -1.44
C LEU A 179 22.28 7.26 -0.10
N ALA A 180 22.25 6.42 0.94
CA ALA A 180 22.67 6.78 2.29
C ALA A 180 24.09 7.40 2.39
N PRO A 181 25.09 6.94 1.64
CA PRO A 181 26.43 7.53 1.68
C PRO A 181 26.47 9.01 1.26
N GLU A 182 25.57 9.46 0.36
CA GLU A 182 25.49 10.87 -0.07
C GLU A 182 25.04 11.78 1.08
N TYR A 183 24.26 11.22 2.02
CA TYR A 183 23.80 11.89 3.24
C TYR A 183 24.71 11.61 4.46
N GLY A 184 25.83 10.91 4.26
CA GLY A 184 26.78 10.56 5.33
C GLY A 184 26.28 9.49 6.29
N PHE A 185 25.43 8.59 5.84
CA PHE A 185 24.92 7.46 6.62
C PHE A 185 25.47 6.12 6.14
N GLU A 186 25.57 5.19 7.08
CA GLU A 186 25.70 3.76 6.84
C GLU A 186 24.37 3.07 7.18
N ILE A 187 23.94 2.15 6.32
CA ILE A 187 22.77 1.32 6.59
C ILE A 187 23.20 0.01 7.24
N VAL A 188 22.64 -0.29 8.41
CA VAL A 188 22.80 -1.55 9.11
C VAL A 188 21.48 -2.30 9.05
N GLU A 189 21.44 -3.36 8.27
CA GLU A 189 20.24 -4.17 8.07
C GLU A 189 20.19 -5.41 8.96
N SER A 190 18.97 -5.82 9.34
CA SER A 190 18.72 -7.07 10.07
C SER A 190 17.48 -7.75 9.49
N GLY A 191 17.70 -8.89 8.82
CA GLY A 191 16.62 -9.68 8.21
C GLY A 191 15.98 -10.62 9.24
N ILE A 192 14.66 -10.75 9.16
CA ILE A 192 13.85 -11.71 9.92
C ILE A 192 13.07 -12.62 8.96
N SER A 193 12.65 -13.77 9.45
CA SER A 193 11.78 -14.68 8.70
C SER A 193 10.32 -14.57 9.14
N THR A 194 10.11 -14.28 10.42
CA THR A 194 8.78 -14.16 11.05
C THR A 194 8.78 -13.08 12.12
N SER A 195 7.62 -12.64 12.56
CA SER A 195 7.48 -11.68 13.68
C SER A 195 8.07 -12.18 15.01
N ALA A 196 8.17 -13.51 15.19
CA ALA A 196 8.80 -14.10 16.38
C ALA A 196 10.30 -13.81 16.48
N ASP A 197 10.97 -13.50 15.38
CA ASP A 197 12.40 -13.19 15.33
C ASP A 197 12.70 -11.73 15.76
N ILE A 198 11.69 -10.86 15.74
CA ILE A 198 11.82 -9.40 15.98
C ILE A 198 12.57 -9.09 17.28
N PRO A 199 12.23 -9.66 18.47
CA PRO A 199 12.87 -9.27 19.69
C PRO A 199 14.38 -9.46 19.69
N LEU A 200 14.86 -10.59 19.17
CA LEU A 200 16.29 -10.90 19.14
C LEU A 200 17.04 -10.07 18.08
N ALA A 201 16.42 -9.92 16.90
CA ALA A 201 16.97 -9.13 15.81
C ALA A 201 17.14 -7.66 16.20
N LEU A 202 16.14 -7.08 16.89
CA LEU A 202 16.18 -5.72 17.40
C LEU A 202 17.29 -5.52 18.46
N ASP A 203 17.43 -6.42 19.43
CA ASP A 203 18.46 -6.30 20.45
C ASP A 203 19.86 -6.22 19.83
N ALA A 204 20.11 -7.02 18.79
CA ALA A 204 21.37 -7.01 18.06
C ALA A 204 21.54 -5.74 17.21
N LEU A 205 20.47 -5.25 16.57
CA LEU A 205 20.48 -4.09 15.67
C LEU A 205 20.66 -2.78 16.46
N LEU A 206 19.86 -2.57 17.49
CA LEU A 206 19.85 -1.34 18.31
C LEU A 206 21.17 -1.02 18.97
N SER A 207 22.01 -2.03 19.22
CA SER A 207 23.36 -1.83 19.78
C SER A 207 24.37 -1.23 18.78
N LYS A 208 24.04 -1.20 17.48
CA LYS A 208 24.96 -0.83 16.38
C LYS A 208 24.58 0.46 15.66
N VAL A 209 23.42 1.03 15.98
CA VAL A 209 22.84 2.14 15.20
C VAL A 209 22.54 3.36 16.06
N ASP A 210 22.42 4.52 15.45
CA ASP A 210 22.06 5.77 16.09
C ASP A 210 20.55 5.97 16.12
N CYS A 211 19.87 5.54 15.05
CA CYS A 211 18.41 5.54 14.90
C CYS A 211 17.98 4.38 14.00
N MET A 212 16.70 4.20 13.88
CA MET A 212 16.10 3.29 12.89
C MET A 212 15.24 4.04 11.90
N THR A 213 15.14 3.54 10.67
CA THR A 213 14.07 3.87 9.74
C THR A 213 13.25 2.62 9.46
N ASN A 214 11.94 2.74 9.59
CA ASN A 214 11.02 1.66 9.30
C ASN A 214 10.60 1.74 7.84
N LEU A 215 10.44 0.59 7.20
CA LEU A 215 9.97 0.49 5.82
C LEU A 215 8.46 0.25 5.78
N THR A 216 7.92 0.04 4.59
CA THR A 216 6.59 -0.53 4.35
C THR A 216 6.63 -2.07 4.41
N ASP A 217 7.44 -2.62 5.33
CA ASP A 217 7.52 -4.05 5.62
C ASP A 217 6.31 -4.47 6.46
N ASN A 218 5.44 -5.28 5.87
CA ASN A 218 4.14 -5.56 6.47
C ASN A 218 4.23 -6.35 7.78
N THR A 219 5.19 -7.26 7.88
CA THR A 219 5.41 -8.06 9.09
C THR A 219 5.96 -7.19 10.22
N VAL A 220 6.92 -6.31 9.93
CA VAL A 220 7.49 -5.38 10.91
C VAL A 220 6.46 -4.33 11.34
N VAL A 221 5.70 -3.77 10.40
CA VAL A 221 4.63 -2.78 10.69
C VAL A 221 3.54 -3.39 11.56
N SER A 222 3.14 -4.64 11.31
CA SER A 222 2.16 -5.33 12.17
C SER A 222 2.63 -5.51 13.61
N ALA A 223 3.94 -5.46 13.86
CA ALA A 223 4.57 -5.56 15.17
C ALA A 223 5.20 -4.23 15.65
N LEU A 224 4.85 -3.09 15.02
CA LEU A 224 5.51 -1.81 15.24
C LEU A 224 5.49 -1.36 16.69
N ALA A 225 4.44 -1.64 17.45
CA ALA A 225 4.39 -1.33 18.89
C ALA A 225 5.56 -1.97 19.67
N LEU A 226 5.87 -3.24 19.38
CA LEU A 226 7.01 -3.94 19.98
C LEU A 226 8.35 -3.33 19.53
N VAL A 227 8.47 -2.95 18.27
CA VAL A 227 9.66 -2.28 17.73
C VAL A 227 9.92 -0.96 18.47
N LEU A 228 8.88 -0.14 18.59
CA LEU A 228 8.93 1.15 19.29
C LEU A 228 9.26 1.00 20.77
N ASP A 229 8.64 0.05 21.46
CA ASP A 229 8.93 -0.20 22.89
C ASP A 229 10.39 -0.52 23.12
N LYS A 230 10.98 -1.42 22.33
CA LYS A 230 12.38 -1.79 22.44
C LYS A 230 13.33 -0.66 22.05
N ALA A 231 13.03 0.05 20.95
CA ALA A 231 13.83 1.17 20.49
C ALA A 231 13.81 2.34 21.50
N ASN A 232 12.63 2.66 22.05
CA ASN A 232 12.48 3.66 23.11
C ASN A 232 13.27 3.29 24.37
N ALA A 233 13.20 2.01 24.80
CA ALA A 233 13.98 1.52 25.96
C ALA A 233 15.50 1.62 25.72
N ALA A 234 15.94 1.47 24.46
CA ALA A 234 17.34 1.63 24.06
C ALA A 234 17.73 3.10 23.79
N GLY A 235 16.81 4.06 23.89
CA GLY A 235 17.05 5.47 23.60
C GLY A 235 17.31 5.74 22.12
N LYS A 236 16.75 4.93 21.21
CA LYS A 236 16.93 5.03 19.76
C LYS A 236 15.65 5.50 19.08
N PRO A 237 15.66 6.68 18.41
CA PRO A 237 14.51 7.13 17.65
C PRO A 237 14.23 6.21 16.46
N VAL A 238 12.94 6.01 16.16
CA VAL A 238 12.48 5.30 14.96
C VAL A 238 11.76 6.27 14.07
N PHE A 239 12.22 6.41 12.83
CA PHE A 239 11.55 7.16 11.79
C PHE A 239 10.60 6.22 11.04
N GLY A 240 9.39 6.69 10.76
CA GLY A 240 8.41 5.95 9.97
C GLY A 240 8.60 6.17 8.47
N SER A 241 7.76 5.52 7.68
CA SER A 241 7.69 5.71 6.23
C SER A 241 6.33 6.27 5.76
N GLU A 242 5.37 6.46 6.70
CA GLU A 242 4.05 7.00 6.41
C GLU A 242 3.33 7.44 7.71
N ILE A 243 2.16 8.07 7.56
CA ILE A 243 1.45 8.74 8.66
C ILE A 243 1.03 7.78 9.80
N GLU A 244 0.53 6.57 9.50
CA GLU A 244 0.04 5.64 10.53
C GLU A 244 1.16 5.16 11.44
N GLN A 245 2.39 5.00 10.91
CA GLN A 245 3.55 4.68 11.72
C GLN A 245 3.95 5.84 12.65
N VAL A 246 3.78 7.09 12.19
CA VAL A 246 4.04 8.28 13.01
C VAL A 246 2.98 8.42 14.10
N LYS A 247 1.70 8.17 13.81
CA LYS A 247 0.62 8.10 14.82
C LYS A 247 0.91 7.06 15.90
N LEU A 248 1.50 5.92 15.54
CA LEU A 248 1.89 4.87 16.49
C LEU A 248 3.09 5.23 17.35
N GLY A 249 3.86 6.28 17.00
CA GLY A 249 4.97 6.76 17.83
C GLY A 249 6.33 6.83 17.14
N CYS A 250 6.41 6.62 15.82
CA CYS A 250 7.59 7.00 15.06
C CYS A 250 7.79 8.51 15.12
N VAL A 251 9.04 8.97 15.06
CA VAL A 251 9.39 10.39 15.28
C VAL A 251 8.87 11.29 14.17
N ALA A 252 9.09 10.88 12.93
CA ALA A 252 8.66 11.59 11.72
C ALA A 252 8.72 10.65 10.51
N ALA A 253 8.08 11.05 9.42
CA ALA A 253 8.14 10.38 8.11
C ALA A 253 7.93 11.38 6.97
N GLU A 254 8.69 11.23 5.91
CA GLU A 254 8.31 11.72 4.58
C GLU A 254 7.44 10.62 3.95
N GLY A 255 6.14 10.77 4.02
CA GLY A 255 5.22 9.67 3.78
C GLY A 255 4.07 9.99 2.84
N LEU A 256 3.38 8.95 2.43
CA LEU A 256 2.24 8.99 1.52
C LEU A 256 0.92 8.83 2.28
N ASP A 257 -0.16 9.32 1.68
CA ASP A 257 -1.53 9.12 2.15
C ASP A 257 -2.08 7.81 1.53
N TYR A 258 -2.23 6.78 2.36
CA TYR A 258 -2.71 5.47 1.93
C TYR A 258 -4.21 5.42 1.64
N LEU A 259 -5.00 6.34 2.19
CA LEU A 259 -6.40 6.49 1.80
C LEU A 259 -6.52 7.02 0.36
N ALA A 260 -5.73 8.05 0.03
CA ALA A 260 -5.65 8.60 -1.31
C ALA A 260 -5.10 7.58 -2.31
N LEU A 261 -4.07 6.79 -1.93
CA LEU A 261 -3.53 5.70 -2.74
C LEU A 261 -4.60 4.66 -3.08
N GLY A 262 -5.34 4.20 -2.09
CA GLY A 262 -6.45 3.27 -2.27
C GLY A 262 -7.52 3.84 -3.19
N ARG A 263 -7.93 5.09 -2.98
CA ARG A 263 -8.95 5.77 -3.81
C ARG A 263 -8.53 5.86 -5.28
N GLN A 264 -7.27 6.21 -5.56
CA GLN A 264 -6.72 6.21 -6.91
C GLN A 264 -6.79 4.81 -7.53
N THR A 265 -6.41 3.78 -6.76
CA THR A 265 -6.51 2.37 -7.20
C THR A 265 -7.95 1.97 -7.51
N GLY A 266 -8.92 2.39 -6.69
CA GLY A 266 -10.34 2.13 -6.91
C GLY A 266 -10.86 2.74 -8.22
N LEU A 267 -10.43 3.95 -8.55
CA LEU A 267 -10.75 4.61 -9.82
C LEU A 267 -10.14 3.87 -11.03
N MET A 268 -8.91 3.35 -10.89
CA MET A 268 -8.29 2.51 -11.91
C MET A 268 -9.06 1.19 -12.10
N ALA A 269 -9.41 0.52 -11.00
CA ALA A 269 -10.20 -0.71 -10.99
C ALA A 269 -11.57 -0.52 -11.66
N ALA A 270 -12.24 0.61 -11.41
CA ALA A 270 -13.51 0.93 -12.01
C ALA A 270 -13.45 1.00 -13.56
N LYS A 271 -12.38 1.55 -14.13
CA LYS A 271 -12.16 1.56 -15.58
C LYS A 271 -12.09 0.14 -16.16
N VAL A 272 -11.39 -0.76 -15.43
CA VAL A 272 -11.26 -2.16 -15.83
C VAL A 272 -12.60 -2.90 -15.74
N LEU A 273 -13.32 -2.76 -14.62
CA LEU A 273 -14.62 -3.38 -14.39
C LEU A 273 -15.67 -2.93 -15.42
N LYS A 274 -15.66 -1.65 -15.80
CA LYS A 274 -16.56 -1.11 -16.82
C LYS A 274 -16.17 -1.50 -18.24
N GLY A 275 -14.95 -2.03 -18.44
CA GLY A 275 -14.41 -2.36 -19.77
C GLY A 275 -13.93 -1.13 -20.54
N GLU A 276 -13.69 -0.01 -19.84
CA GLU A 276 -13.16 1.24 -20.41
C GLU A 276 -11.65 1.13 -20.67
N ALA A 277 -10.95 0.26 -19.91
CA ALA A 277 -9.55 -0.06 -20.10
C ALA A 277 -9.28 -1.53 -19.79
N LYS A 278 -8.18 -2.08 -20.29
CA LYS A 278 -7.67 -3.39 -19.89
C LYS A 278 -6.48 -3.21 -18.96
N ALA A 279 -6.39 -3.99 -17.90
CA ALA A 279 -5.27 -3.93 -16.97
C ALA A 279 -3.91 -4.12 -17.68
N SER A 280 -3.85 -4.97 -18.71
CA SER A 280 -2.66 -5.21 -19.54
C SER A 280 -2.18 -4.00 -20.35
N ASP A 281 -3.07 -3.01 -20.59
CA ASP A 281 -2.78 -1.85 -21.43
C ASP A 281 -2.50 -0.58 -20.58
N MET A 282 -2.61 -0.70 -19.25
CA MET A 282 -2.40 0.38 -18.30
C MET A 282 -0.98 0.32 -17.72
N THR A 283 -0.35 1.48 -17.55
CA THR A 283 0.81 1.62 -16.67
C THR A 283 0.35 1.71 -15.23
N TYR A 284 1.20 1.30 -14.29
CA TYR A 284 0.92 1.59 -12.89
C TYR A 284 1.06 3.10 -12.60
N GLU A 285 0.38 3.55 -11.57
CA GLU A 285 0.42 4.94 -11.14
C GLU A 285 1.18 5.05 -9.80
N VAL A 286 1.81 6.21 -9.57
CA VAL A 286 2.55 6.51 -8.34
C VAL A 286 1.91 7.74 -7.72
N ILE A 287 1.76 7.76 -6.39
CA ILE A 287 1.48 9.01 -5.67
C ILE A 287 2.82 9.75 -5.49
N SER A 288 2.90 10.98 -5.99
CA SER A 288 4.15 11.72 -6.12
C SER A 288 4.40 12.78 -5.04
N ASP A 289 3.42 13.08 -4.20
CA ASP A 289 3.49 14.21 -3.25
C ASP A 289 3.58 13.71 -1.80
N PRO A 290 4.79 13.33 -1.30
CA PRO A 290 4.97 13.00 0.09
C PRO A 290 4.80 14.25 0.97
N SER A 291 4.28 14.04 2.18
CA SER A 291 4.18 15.06 3.21
C SER A 291 5.07 14.70 4.40
N LEU A 292 5.61 15.73 5.06
CA LEU A 292 6.33 15.54 6.32
C LEU A 292 5.33 15.40 7.46
N TYR A 293 5.20 14.17 7.97
CA TYR A 293 4.44 13.89 9.18
C TYR A 293 5.37 13.84 10.38
N ILE A 294 4.93 14.37 11.51
CA ILE A 294 5.70 14.40 12.76
C ILE A 294 4.84 13.94 13.93
N ASN A 295 5.51 13.43 14.98
CA ASN A 295 4.95 13.18 16.29
C ASN A 295 5.70 14.03 17.31
N SER A 296 5.08 15.12 17.76
CA SER A 296 5.69 16.09 18.67
C SER A 296 6.08 15.48 20.01
N GLU A 297 5.33 14.49 20.52
CA GLU A 297 5.69 13.76 21.73
C GLU A 297 6.95 12.92 21.55
N ALA A 298 7.06 12.20 20.45
CA ALA A 298 8.24 11.41 20.12
C ALA A 298 9.47 12.29 19.89
N LEU A 299 9.33 13.41 19.17
CA LEU A 299 10.39 14.41 19.00
C LEU A 299 10.91 14.91 20.36
N ALA A 300 10.00 15.30 21.25
CA ALA A 300 10.35 15.79 22.59
C ALA A 300 11.05 14.71 23.45
N ARG A 301 10.62 13.44 23.34
CA ARG A 301 11.22 12.29 24.06
C ARG A 301 12.69 12.14 23.76
N PHE A 302 13.10 12.37 22.52
CA PHE A 302 14.50 12.25 22.08
C PHE A 302 15.25 13.59 22.05
N GLY A 303 14.62 14.71 22.45
CA GLY A 303 15.22 16.04 22.41
C GLY A 303 15.50 16.53 20.99
N ILE A 304 14.74 16.03 19.99
CA ILE A 304 14.88 16.42 18.59
C ILE A 304 14.06 17.69 18.35
N THR A 305 14.68 18.68 17.69
CA THR A 305 14.05 19.96 17.40
C THR A 305 13.95 20.15 15.87
N LEU A 306 12.79 20.59 15.40
CA LEU A 306 12.58 20.96 14.00
C LEU A 306 13.30 22.29 13.69
N SER A 307 13.91 22.38 12.52
CA SER A 307 14.29 23.68 11.94
C SER A 307 13.04 24.48 11.54
N ASP A 308 13.17 25.79 11.38
CA ASP A 308 12.07 26.64 10.90
C ASP A 308 11.53 26.15 9.54
N GLU A 309 12.38 25.66 8.68
CA GLU A 309 12.02 25.10 7.37
C GLU A 309 11.15 23.83 7.50
N LEU A 310 11.58 22.88 8.32
CA LEU A 310 10.82 21.66 8.56
C LEU A 310 9.49 21.96 9.29
N ALA A 311 9.52 22.84 10.28
CA ALA A 311 8.34 23.23 11.03
C ALA A 311 7.26 23.89 10.15
N ALA A 312 7.67 24.63 9.12
CA ALA A 312 6.76 25.32 8.20
C ALA A 312 5.93 24.35 7.33
N ARG A 313 6.40 23.12 7.11
CA ARG A 313 5.72 22.09 6.28
C ARG A 313 5.32 20.83 7.03
N ALA A 314 5.65 20.75 8.31
CA ALA A 314 5.32 19.58 9.12
C ALA A 314 3.81 19.51 9.42
N ILE A 315 3.29 18.30 9.35
CA ILE A 315 1.92 17.96 9.69
C ILE A 315 1.96 17.07 10.94
N GLU A 316 1.31 17.48 11.99
CA GLU A 316 1.18 16.64 13.19
C GLU A 316 0.32 15.42 12.86
N ALA A 317 0.82 14.23 13.18
CA ALA A 317 0.09 12.98 12.99
C ALA A 317 -0.83 12.74 14.21
N GLU A 318 -2.11 13.07 14.08
CA GLU A 318 -3.15 12.88 15.10
C GLU A 318 -3.85 11.52 14.97
#